data_fbef6a26282e0826b15242973436529c
#
_entry.id   fbef6a26282e0826b15242973436529c
#
_cell.length_a   1.000
_cell.length_b   1.000
_cell.length_c   1.000
_cell.angle_alpha   90.00
_cell.angle_beta   90.00
_cell.angle_gamma   90.00
#
_symmetry.space_group_name_H-M   'P 1'
#
loop_
_entity.id
_entity.type
_entity.pdbx_description
1 polymer ?
#
loop_
_entity_poly.entity_id
_entity_poly.type
_entity_poly.pdbx_seq_one_letter_code
_entity_poly.pdbx_strand_id
1 'polypeptide(L)'
;MGDPSAAPAPDRLAQGAIGLREVLFQSITHMAPAAAVAFSIPVGANFAGGALPLAVILALVACVLVAISIGQLARHLPSAGSFYTYASRGLHPAVGFLVAWGYAFVEPFVAPLLYLILGVTVAGTLSAEFGWSPDLWWIWALLGAVIVFVLGY
;
A
#
# COMPACT_ATOMS: atom_id res chain seq x y z
N MET A 1 32.18 24.58 12.01
CA MET A 1 32.63 24.11 10.70
C MET A 1 32.75 22.59 10.82
N GLY A 2 31.75 21.84 10.38
CA GLY A 2 31.74 20.37 10.47
C GLY A 2 32.62 19.78 9.37
N ASP A 3 33.35 18.73 9.71
CA ASP A 3 34.20 17.98 8.79
C ASP A 3 33.36 17.39 7.64
N PRO A 4 33.59 17.78 6.37
CA PRO A 4 32.84 17.27 5.23
C PRO A 4 33.14 15.80 4.91
N SER A 5 34.08 15.16 5.58
CA SER A 5 34.45 13.76 5.41
C SER A 5 33.80 12.79 6.40
N ALA A 6 33.04 13.29 7.37
CA ALA A 6 32.34 12.44 8.32
C ALA A 6 31.18 11.72 7.62
N ALA A 7 31.33 10.42 7.43
CA ALA A 7 30.22 9.57 6.96
C ALA A 7 28.99 9.80 7.83
N PRO A 8 27.80 10.01 7.26
CA PRO A 8 26.59 10.23 8.04
C PRO A 8 26.39 9.06 8.99
N ALA A 9 26.15 9.38 10.27
CA ALA A 9 25.86 8.35 11.26
C ALA A 9 24.69 7.49 10.74
N PRO A 10 24.77 6.15 10.82
CA PRO A 10 23.80 5.23 10.20
C PRO A 10 22.36 5.40 10.68
N ASP A 11 22.14 6.26 11.66
CA ASP A 11 20.84 6.49 12.29
C ASP A 11 20.14 7.81 11.85
N ARG A 12 20.73 8.56 10.92
CA ARG A 12 20.14 9.82 10.44
C ARG A 12 19.64 9.68 9.03
N LEU A 13 18.33 9.86 8.87
CA LEU A 13 17.70 9.99 7.54
C LEU A 13 18.33 11.18 6.79
N ALA A 14 18.69 10.98 5.53
CA ALA A 14 19.20 12.06 4.68
C ALA A 14 18.11 13.13 4.53
N GLN A 15 18.41 14.35 5.00
CA GLN A 15 17.47 15.47 4.90
C GLN A 15 17.34 15.91 3.44
N GLY A 16 16.10 16.03 2.93
CA GLY A 16 15.84 16.53 1.58
C GLY A 16 16.19 15.55 0.46
N ALA A 17 16.41 14.26 0.75
CA ALA A 17 16.73 13.24 -0.25
C ALA A 17 15.57 12.97 -1.21
N ILE A 18 14.33 13.17 -0.76
CA ILE A 18 13.11 12.92 -1.53
C ILE A 18 12.22 14.16 -1.43
N GLY A 19 11.72 14.64 -2.58
CA GLY A 19 10.79 15.78 -2.65
C GLY A 19 9.34 15.35 -2.37
N LEU A 20 8.47 16.34 -2.19
CA LEU A 20 7.03 16.09 -1.96
C LEU A 20 6.39 15.35 -3.15
N ARG A 21 6.82 15.63 -4.37
CA ARG A 21 6.31 14.95 -5.58
C ARG A 21 6.58 13.46 -5.54
N GLU A 22 7.81 13.07 -5.27
CA GLU A 22 8.25 11.68 -5.21
C GLU A 22 7.47 10.91 -4.13
N VAL A 23 7.31 11.52 -2.95
CA VAL A 23 6.52 10.93 -1.85
C VAL A 23 5.06 10.75 -2.23
N LEU A 24 4.45 11.74 -2.89
CA LEU A 24 3.06 11.64 -3.34
C LEU A 24 2.88 10.55 -4.41
N PHE A 25 3.77 10.50 -5.42
CA PHE A 25 3.72 9.44 -6.43
C PHE A 25 3.91 8.06 -5.84
N GLN A 26 4.88 7.88 -4.94
CA GLN A 26 5.10 6.63 -4.22
C GLN A 26 3.86 6.21 -3.43
N SER A 27 3.24 7.14 -2.70
CA SER A 27 2.05 6.88 -1.90
C SER A 27 0.85 6.49 -2.76
N ILE A 28 0.62 7.18 -3.88
CA ILE A 28 -0.47 6.86 -4.83
C ILE A 28 -0.25 5.48 -5.45
N THR A 29 0.99 5.17 -5.84
CA THR A 29 1.34 3.87 -6.43
C THR A 29 1.11 2.74 -5.41
N HIS A 30 1.51 2.93 -4.17
CA HIS A 30 1.35 1.93 -3.11
C HIS A 30 -0.13 1.66 -2.77
N MET A 31 -0.99 2.65 -2.87
CA MET A 31 -2.43 2.50 -2.66
C MET A 31 -3.15 1.69 -3.75
N ALA A 32 -2.52 1.47 -4.90
CA ALA A 32 -3.08 0.75 -6.05
C ALA A 32 -4.56 1.13 -6.34
N PRO A 33 -4.87 2.42 -6.60
CA PRO A 33 -6.25 2.92 -6.62
C PRO A 33 -7.14 2.22 -7.65
N ALA A 34 -6.59 1.82 -8.79
CA ALA A 34 -7.33 1.10 -9.81
C ALA A 34 -7.80 -0.28 -9.30
N ALA A 35 -6.92 -1.04 -8.65
CA ALA A 35 -7.28 -2.34 -8.07
C ALA A 35 -8.28 -2.18 -6.90
N ALA A 36 -8.09 -1.15 -6.05
CA ALA A 36 -9.00 -0.85 -4.96
C ALA A 36 -10.41 -0.56 -5.49
N VAL A 37 -10.56 0.27 -6.53
CA VAL A 37 -11.85 0.60 -7.13
C VAL A 37 -12.45 -0.63 -7.82
N ALA A 38 -11.69 -1.32 -8.67
CA ALA A 38 -12.19 -2.45 -9.45
C ALA A 38 -12.65 -3.62 -8.59
N PHE A 39 -12.02 -3.84 -7.44
CA PHE A 39 -12.35 -4.95 -6.55
C PHE A 39 -13.28 -4.55 -5.41
N SER A 40 -13.02 -3.45 -4.73
CA SER A 40 -13.76 -3.09 -3.50
C SER A 40 -15.15 -2.55 -3.78
N ILE A 41 -15.37 -1.84 -4.89
CA ILE A 41 -16.69 -1.27 -5.20
C ILE A 41 -17.73 -2.37 -5.52
N PRO A 42 -17.47 -3.34 -6.42
CA PRO A 42 -18.44 -4.41 -6.69
C PRO A 42 -18.72 -5.27 -5.45
N VAL A 43 -17.68 -5.62 -4.68
CA VAL A 43 -17.85 -6.39 -3.45
C VAL A 43 -18.64 -5.59 -2.41
N GLY A 44 -18.28 -4.34 -2.20
CA GLY A 44 -18.97 -3.44 -1.27
C GLY A 44 -20.44 -3.22 -1.67
N ALA A 45 -20.74 -3.08 -2.95
CA ALA A 45 -22.10 -2.92 -3.46
C ALA A 45 -22.98 -4.15 -3.19
N ASN A 46 -22.41 -5.36 -3.27
CA ASN A 46 -23.13 -6.59 -2.96
C ASN A 46 -23.55 -6.67 -1.48
N PHE A 47 -22.77 -6.11 -0.57
CA PHE A 47 -23.08 -6.14 0.87
C PHE A 47 -23.86 -4.91 1.34
N ALA A 48 -23.48 -3.73 0.87
CA ALA A 48 -24.05 -2.45 1.34
C ALA A 48 -25.17 -1.91 0.45
N GLY A 49 -25.30 -2.40 -0.78
CA GLY A 49 -26.31 -1.91 -1.74
C GLY A 49 -26.23 -0.38 -1.89
N GLY A 50 -27.38 0.28 -1.77
CA GLY A 50 -27.48 1.76 -1.85
C GLY A 50 -26.79 2.53 -0.74
N ALA A 51 -26.40 1.88 0.36
CA ALA A 51 -25.67 2.51 1.47
C ALA A 51 -24.14 2.60 1.22
N LEU A 52 -23.63 2.02 0.13
CA LEU A 52 -22.20 2.03 -0.19
C LEU A 52 -21.57 3.44 -0.17
N PRO A 53 -22.14 4.48 -0.79
CA PRO A 53 -21.53 5.81 -0.78
C PRO A 53 -21.36 6.36 0.64
N LEU A 54 -22.35 6.15 1.52
CA LEU A 54 -22.25 6.58 2.91
C LEU A 54 -21.16 5.81 3.66
N ALA A 55 -21.05 4.50 3.45
CA ALA A 55 -20.01 3.68 4.05
C ALA A 55 -18.60 4.14 3.62
N VAL A 56 -18.41 4.49 2.34
CA VAL A 56 -17.14 5.01 1.81
C VAL A 56 -16.80 6.37 2.43
N ILE A 57 -17.78 7.27 2.60
CA ILE A 57 -17.56 8.59 3.25
C ILE A 57 -17.16 8.39 4.71
N LEU A 58 -17.82 7.52 5.45
CA LEU A 58 -17.47 7.23 6.84
C LEU A 58 -16.06 6.62 6.97
N ALA A 59 -15.72 5.69 6.06
CA ALA A 59 -14.39 5.13 6.00
C ALA A 59 -13.32 6.19 5.69
N LEU A 60 -13.60 7.12 4.76
CA LEU A 60 -12.71 8.24 4.46
C LEU A 60 -12.46 9.11 5.69
N VAL A 61 -13.51 9.46 6.43
CA VAL A 61 -13.37 10.24 7.68
C VAL A 61 -12.47 9.51 8.68
N ALA A 62 -12.69 8.20 8.89
CA ALA A 62 -11.87 7.41 9.78
C ALA A 62 -10.40 7.37 9.31
N CYS A 63 -10.15 7.16 8.03
CA CYS A 63 -8.81 7.17 7.46
C CYS A 63 -8.10 8.54 7.62
N VAL A 64 -8.82 9.65 7.42
CA VAL A 64 -8.25 10.99 7.62
C VAL A 64 -7.85 11.22 9.07
N LEU A 65 -8.65 10.80 10.04
CA LEU A 65 -8.31 10.92 11.47
C LEU A 65 -7.05 10.12 11.81
N VAL A 66 -6.94 8.90 11.30
CA VAL A 66 -5.73 8.06 11.45
C VAL A 66 -4.52 8.73 10.79
N ALA A 67 -4.69 9.24 9.57
CA ALA A 67 -3.61 9.92 8.84
C ALA A 67 -3.09 11.16 9.58
N ILE A 68 -3.97 11.96 10.18
CA ILE A 68 -3.59 13.11 11.02
C ILE A 68 -2.75 12.65 12.23
N SER A 69 -3.17 11.57 12.89
CA SER A 69 -2.46 11.03 14.04
C SER A 69 -1.06 10.53 13.67
N ILE A 70 -0.96 9.80 12.55
CA ILE A 70 0.33 9.31 12.02
C ILE A 70 1.21 10.49 11.61
N GLY A 71 0.64 11.51 10.97
CA GLY A 71 1.36 12.72 10.57
C GLY A 71 1.96 13.48 11.76
N GLN A 72 1.25 13.54 12.87
CA GLN A 72 1.78 14.13 14.12
C GLN A 72 2.91 13.29 14.71
N LEU A 73 2.76 11.97 14.77
CA LEU A 73 3.82 11.06 15.24
C LEU A 73 5.06 11.18 14.36
N ALA A 74 4.92 11.24 13.04
CA ALA A 74 6.03 11.39 12.11
C ALA A 74 6.81 12.70 12.31
N ARG A 75 6.14 13.78 12.72
CA ARG A 75 6.78 15.06 13.03
C ARG A 75 7.64 15.02 14.31
N HIS A 76 7.22 14.24 15.31
CA HIS A 76 7.90 14.17 16.61
C HIS A 76 8.92 13.01 16.67
N LEU A 77 8.71 11.98 15.89
CA LEU A 77 9.54 10.76 15.86
C LEU A 77 9.98 10.41 14.42
N PRO A 78 10.76 11.30 13.76
CA PRO A 78 11.25 11.02 12.42
C PRO A 78 12.23 9.84 12.45
N SER A 79 11.82 8.71 11.89
CA SER A 79 12.69 7.52 11.81
C SER A 79 12.33 6.65 10.61
N ALA A 80 13.30 5.89 10.11
CA ALA A 80 13.08 4.91 9.05
C ALA A 80 12.20 3.72 9.50
N GLY A 81 12.05 3.51 10.82
CA GLY A 81 11.27 2.40 11.38
C GLY A 81 9.75 2.61 11.37
N SER A 82 9.26 3.80 10.95
CA SER A 82 7.83 4.10 10.80
C SER A 82 6.96 3.52 11.96
N PHE A 83 5.98 2.68 11.65
CA PHE A 83 5.06 2.10 12.63
C PHE A 83 5.75 1.31 13.76
N TYR A 84 6.85 0.61 13.47
CA TYR A 84 7.66 -0.04 14.49
C TYR A 84 8.14 0.96 15.54
N THR A 85 8.71 2.08 15.10
CA THR A 85 9.23 3.11 15.99
C THR A 85 8.11 3.76 16.80
N TYR A 86 6.98 4.05 16.16
CA TYR A 86 5.83 4.67 16.85
C TYR A 86 5.27 3.74 17.92
N ALA A 87 5.10 2.46 17.62
CA ALA A 87 4.59 1.47 18.55
C ALA A 87 5.58 1.16 19.68
N SER A 88 6.89 1.04 19.37
CA SER A 88 7.90 0.71 20.37
C SER A 88 8.17 1.86 21.34
N ARG A 89 8.13 3.11 20.86
CA ARG A 89 8.36 4.29 21.71
C ARG A 89 7.08 4.82 22.37
N GLY A 90 5.92 4.64 21.72
CA GLY A 90 4.63 5.12 22.23
C GLY A 90 3.95 4.15 23.20
N LEU A 91 4.16 2.86 23.04
CA LEU A 91 3.53 1.83 23.84
C LEU A 91 4.57 0.97 24.59
N HIS A 92 5.14 -0.01 23.89
CA HIS A 92 6.12 -0.93 24.47
C HIS A 92 6.98 -1.57 23.37
N PRO A 93 8.28 -1.87 23.58
CA PRO A 93 9.13 -2.52 22.59
C PRO A 93 8.58 -3.84 22.05
N ALA A 94 7.93 -4.66 22.89
CA ALA A 94 7.30 -5.90 22.43
C ALA A 94 6.14 -5.66 21.46
N VAL A 95 5.37 -4.57 21.64
CA VAL A 95 4.30 -4.19 20.70
C VAL A 95 4.90 -3.72 19.39
N GLY A 96 5.98 -2.95 19.44
CA GLY A 96 6.72 -2.56 18.23
C GLY A 96 7.23 -3.77 17.45
N PHE A 97 7.80 -4.77 18.14
CA PHE A 97 8.23 -6.01 17.51
C PHE A 97 7.07 -6.74 16.81
N LEU A 98 5.93 -6.89 17.46
CA LEU A 98 4.75 -7.52 16.85
C LEU A 98 4.25 -6.78 15.62
N VAL A 99 4.27 -5.44 15.65
CA VAL A 99 3.91 -4.60 14.50
C VAL A 99 4.89 -4.83 13.34
N ALA A 100 6.20 -4.80 13.60
CA ALA A 100 7.22 -5.04 12.58
C ALA A 100 7.10 -6.44 11.98
N TRP A 101 6.92 -7.45 12.83
CA TRP A 101 6.76 -8.84 12.40
C TRP A 101 5.51 -9.04 11.55
N GLY A 102 4.37 -8.46 11.97
CA GLY A 102 3.12 -8.50 11.21
C GLY A 102 3.28 -7.84 9.83
N TYR A 103 3.95 -6.70 9.76
CA TYR A 103 4.25 -6.01 8.50
C TYR A 103 5.14 -6.84 7.58
N ALA A 104 6.24 -7.39 8.11
CA ALA A 104 7.15 -8.23 7.35
C ALA A 104 6.48 -9.51 6.82
N PHE A 105 5.47 -10.02 7.53
CA PHE A 105 4.70 -11.17 7.10
C PHE A 105 3.66 -10.82 6.02
N VAL A 106 2.97 -9.69 6.13
CA VAL A 106 1.86 -9.31 5.23
C VAL A 106 2.37 -8.71 3.91
N GLU A 107 3.41 -7.88 3.95
CA GLU A 107 3.90 -7.12 2.78
C GLU A 107 4.25 -8.01 1.56
N PRO A 108 4.90 -9.17 1.71
CA PRO A 108 5.19 -10.05 0.57
C PRO A 108 3.94 -10.59 -0.14
N PHE A 109 2.79 -10.62 0.52
CA PHE A 109 1.54 -11.11 -0.08
C PHE A 109 0.77 -10.04 -0.85
N VAL A 110 1.11 -8.76 -0.69
CA VAL A 110 0.41 -7.66 -1.36
C VAL A 110 0.58 -7.74 -2.88
N ALA A 111 1.79 -7.93 -3.37
CA ALA A 111 2.05 -8.03 -4.81
C ALA A 111 1.35 -9.23 -5.48
N PRO A 112 1.46 -10.46 -4.96
CA PRO A 112 0.69 -11.60 -5.50
C PRO A 112 -0.82 -11.38 -5.50
N LEU A 113 -1.37 -10.77 -4.46
CA LEU A 113 -2.78 -10.44 -4.38
C LEU A 113 -3.20 -9.50 -5.52
N LEU A 114 -2.41 -8.47 -5.82
CA LEU A 114 -2.69 -7.53 -6.91
C LEU A 114 -2.65 -8.22 -8.29
N TYR A 115 -1.75 -9.17 -8.51
CA TYR A 115 -1.71 -9.95 -9.75
C TYR A 115 -2.91 -10.87 -9.90
N LEU A 116 -3.39 -11.47 -8.81
CA LEU A 116 -4.61 -12.27 -8.82
C LEU A 116 -5.84 -11.41 -9.17
N ILE A 117 -5.96 -10.23 -8.55
CA ILE A 117 -7.03 -9.27 -8.85
C ILE A 117 -6.98 -8.85 -10.32
N LEU A 118 -5.80 -8.54 -10.85
CA LEU A 118 -5.60 -8.21 -12.26
C LEU A 118 -6.08 -9.37 -13.16
N GLY A 119 -5.63 -10.58 -12.87
CA GLY A 119 -5.99 -11.77 -13.65
C GLY A 119 -7.50 -12.01 -13.71
N VAL A 120 -8.16 -11.99 -12.57
CA VAL A 120 -9.63 -12.20 -12.49
C VAL A 120 -10.38 -11.06 -13.16
N THR A 121 -9.96 -9.81 -12.98
CA THR A 121 -10.63 -8.64 -13.58
C THR A 121 -10.51 -8.65 -15.10
N VAL A 122 -9.32 -8.92 -15.64
CA VAL A 122 -9.10 -8.97 -17.10
C VAL A 122 -9.86 -10.14 -17.70
N ALA A 123 -9.78 -11.34 -17.10
CA ALA A 123 -10.50 -12.51 -17.60
C ALA A 123 -12.02 -12.30 -17.56
N GLY A 124 -12.56 -11.70 -16.51
CA GLY A 124 -13.97 -11.36 -16.40
C GLY A 124 -14.44 -10.36 -17.46
N THR A 125 -13.65 -9.31 -17.71
CA THR A 125 -13.95 -8.32 -18.76
C THR A 125 -13.93 -8.96 -20.16
N LEU A 126 -12.89 -9.75 -20.46
CA LEU A 126 -12.79 -10.45 -21.75
C LEU A 126 -13.90 -11.48 -21.95
N SER A 127 -14.31 -12.15 -20.89
CA SER A 127 -15.45 -13.07 -20.92
C SER A 127 -16.75 -12.34 -21.25
N ALA A 128 -16.96 -11.17 -20.65
CA ALA A 128 -18.17 -10.38 -20.87
C ALA A 128 -18.24 -9.76 -22.28
N GLU A 129 -17.11 -9.28 -22.82
CA GLU A 129 -17.06 -8.55 -24.09
C GLU A 129 -16.84 -9.48 -25.30
N PHE A 130 -16.04 -10.52 -25.15
CA PHE A 130 -15.59 -11.38 -26.26
C PHE A 130 -15.98 -12.84 -26.11
N GLY A 131 -16.67 -13.22 -25.03
CA GLY A 131 -17.07 -14.60 -24.76
C GLY A 131 -15.89 -15.55 -24.49
N TRP A 132 -14.72 -15.03 -24.06
CA TRP A 132 -13.57 -15.84 -23.71
C TRP A 132 -13.81 -16.62 -22.42
N SER A 133 -13.17 -17.80 -22.30
CA SER A 133 -13.27 -18.60 -21.09
C SER A 133 -12.68 -17.87 -19.89
N PRO A 134 -13.45 -17.67 -18.80
CA PRO A 134 -12.94 -17.03 -17.57
C PRO A 134 -11.91 -17.90 -16.83
N ASP A 135 -11.77 -19.18 -17.17
CA ASP A 135 -10.85 -20.12 -16.55
C ASP A 135 -9.37 -19.79 -16.82
N LEU A 136 -9.10 -18.93 -17.80
CA LEU A 136 -7.75 -18.50 -18.18
C LEU A 136 -7.23 -17.29 -17.37
N TRP A 137 -7.84 -16.94 -16.25
CA TRP A 137 -7.46 -15.81 -15.40
C TRP A 137 -5.99 -15.86 -14.95
N TRP A 138 -5.44 -17.05 -14.72
CA TRP A 138 -4.06 -17.24 -14.28
C TRP A 138 -3.03 -16.80 -15.33
N ILE A 139 -3.34 -16.88 -16.62
CA ILE A 139 -2.46 -16.40 -17.70
C ILE A 139 -2.28 -14.88 -17.57
N TRP A 140 -3.36 -14.15 -17.33
CA TRP A 140 -3.31 -12.70 -17.17
C TRP A 140 -2.59 -12.28 -15.89
N ALA A 141 -2.75 -13.04 -14.80
CA ALA A 141 -2.02 -12.84 -13.56
C ALA A 141 -0.51 -13.03 -13.76
N LEU A 142 -0.10 -14.11 -14.44
CA LEU A 142 1.30 -14.36 -14.76
C LEU A 142 1.89 -13.32 -15.72
N LEU A 143 1.14 -12.92 -16.73
CA LEU A 143 1.56 -11.89 -17.68
C LEU A 143 1.80 -10.56 -16.96
N GLY A 144 0.91 -10.15 -16.07
CA GLY A 144 1.08 -8.98 -15.22
C GLY A 144 2.34 -9.07 -14.34
N ALA A 145 2.55 -10.22 -13.71
CA ALA A 145 3.74 -10.45 -12.88
C ALA A 145 5.03 -10.36 -13.69
N VAL A 146 5.07 -10.95 -14.88
CA VAL A 146 6.23 -10.90 -15.79
C VAL A 146 6.51 -9.48 -16.26
N ILE A 147 5.47 -8.73 -16.66
CA ILE A 147 5.62 -7.32 -17.08
C ILE A 147 6.24 -6.50 -15.96
N VAL A 148 5.70 -6.61 -14.74
CA VAL A 148 6.23 -5.85 -13.59
C VAL A 148 7.65 -6.27 -13.25
N PHE A 149 7.97 -7.57 -13.32
CA PHE A 149 9.32 -8.06 -13.09
C PHE A 149 10.31 -7.49 -14.11
N VAL A 150 9.97 -7.52 -15.40
CA VAL A 150 10.82 -6.99 -16.49
C VAL A 150 11.01 -5.48 -16.40
N LEU A 151 9.96 -4.73 -16.04
CA LEU A 151 10.03 -3.27 -15.89
C LEU A 151 10.73 -2.83 -14.61
N GLY A 152 10.75 -3.69 -13.59
CA GLY A 152 11.38 -3.39 -12.30
C GLY A 152 12.85 -3.80 -12.21
N TYR A 153 13.35 -4.59 -13.16
CA TYR A 153 14.74 -5.05 -13.24
C TYR A 153 15.55 -4.14 -14.17
#